data_b56005171e89580e5832b9e84442cab6
#
_entry.id   b56005171e89580e5832b9e84442cab6
#
_cell.length_a   1.000
_cell.length_b   1.000
_cell.length_c   1.000
_cell.angle_alpha   90.00
_cell.angle_beta   90.00
_cell.angle_gamma   90.00
#
_symmetry.space_group_name_H-M   'P 1'
#
loop_
_entity.id
_entity.type
_entity.pdbx_description
1 polymer ?
#
loop_
_entity_poly.entity_id
_entity_poly.type
_entity_poly.pdbx_seq_one_letter_code
_entity_poly.pdbx_strand_id
1 'polypeptide(L)'
;MFQKINKYLFFLMAVLCLTACQEDDDAAVSTDPVLVSINPASGTPSSIVTILGRNFSPVRENNVVKFNGQTAVVLEASEGQLQVVVPENGSSGNVTVTVNNRELQGPTFTYADAPEEFLVSTFAGEGVIGLKDGTPDVAQFRNPEGVVFDAQGNLIVTDRANNAIRTVTPAGLVSTLVGFGGTAGNVDGAVATAKLNFPWKSAIDAQGNLYIAERDNHKIRKITPAGVVSTVAGTGTAGFADGPVATAKFNQPIDVAVDPAGNLYVADNLNHRIRKITPDGIVSTIAGNGTAGFADGDAAGSKVNNPSGVEVDKDGNVLVADRQNHRIRKITPQGVASTIAGEGSLGSVDGDAATAKFNQPYGVTVDKDGTMYVADLNNHRIRKITAAGKVTTMAGTTSGYADGPGASARFSQPTDVAVDKDGNVYVADVQNHRVRVIRKL
;
A
#
# COMPACT_ATOMS: atom_id res chain seq x y z
N MET A 1 -49.87 -2.73 -22.12
CA MET A 1 -50.43 -1.47 -22.65
C MET A 1 -49.22 -0.55 -22.91
N PHE A 2 -48.74 -0.58 -24.10
CA PHE A 2 -48.39 0.48 -25.03
C PHE A 2 -47.77 1.74 -24.43
N GLN A 3 -46.55 1.99 -24.83
CA GLN A 3 -45.93 2.81 -25.90
C GLN A 3 -45.21 3.99 -25.25
N LYS A 4 -44.11 4.58 -25.74
CA LYS A 4 -43.36 4.61 -27.02
C LYS A 4 -42.02 5.31 -26.80
N ILE A 5 -41.07 4.90 -27.62
CA ILE A 5 -39.78 5.50 -27.96
C ILE A 5 -39.94 6.95 -28.45
N ASN A 6 -38.99 7.85 -28.09
CA ASN A 6 -38.73 8.97 -29.01
C ASN A 6 -37.23 9.37 -29.01
N LYS A 7 -36.64 9.14 -30.19
CA LYS A 7 -35.35 9.69 -30.63
C LYS A 7 -35.53 11.14 -30.98
N TYR A 8 -34.69 12.04 -30.54
CA TYR A 8 -34.53 13.36 -31.14
C TYR A 8 -33.14 13.53 -31.76
N LEU A 9 -33.16 13.48 -33.08
CA LEU A 9 -32.11 13.89 -33.98
C LEU A 9 -32.22 15.43 -34.11
N PHE A 10 -31.21 16.18 -33.71
CA PHE A 10 -31.14 17.61 -33.99
C PHE A 10 -30.37 17.83 -35.29
N PHE A 11 -31.12 18.14 -36.37
CA PHE A 11 -30.61 18.68 -37.61
C PHE A 11 -30.54 20.21 -37.45
N LEU A 12 -29.34 20.81 -37.48
CA LEU A 12 -29.20 22.26 -37.55
C LEU A 12 -29.07 22.66 -39.01
N MET A 13 -30.12 23.29 -39.53
CA MET A 13 -30.20 23.83 -40.90
C MET A 13 -29.59 25.22 -40.90
N ALA A 14 -28.47 25.43 -41.53
CA ALA A 14 -27.88 26.76 -41.75
C ALA A 14 -28.49 27.35 -43.01
N VAL A 15 -29.10 28.53 -42.81
CA VAL A 15 -29.66 29.35 -43.89
C VAL A 15 -28.50 30.02 -44.63
N LEU A 16 -28.47 29.82 -45.96
CA LEU A 16 -27.55 30.42 -46.91
C LEU A 16 -28.03 31.88 -47.18
N CYS A 17 -27.23 32.89 -46.80
CA CYS A 17 -27.32 34.18 -47.44
C CYS A 17 -26.27 34.26 -48.55
N LEU A 18 -26.74 34.23 -49.77
CA LEU A 18 -25.96 34.57 -50.97
C LEU A 18 -25.81 36.08 -51.08
N THR A 19 -24.62 36.62 -50.88
CA THR A 19 -24.19 37.87 -51.50
C THR A 19 -22.90 37.54 -52.24
N ALA A 20 -22.99 37.68 -53.54
CA ALA A 20 -21.86 37.57 -54.45
C ALA A 20 -20.89 38.75 -54.19
N CYS A 21 -19.65 38.42 -53.85
CA CYS A 21 -18.48 39.19 -54.17
C CYS A 21 -17.45 38.23 -54.72
N GLN A 22 -17.15 38.42 -55.95
CA GLN A 22 -16.09 37.82 -56.70
C GLN A 22 -14.80 38.55 -56.25
N GLU A 23 -13.88 37.83 -55.65
CA GLU A 23 -12.47 38.17 -55.65
C GLU A 23 -11.68 36.85 -55.57
N ASP A 24 -10.82 36.72 -56.54
CA ASP A 24 -9.85 35.64 -56.68
C ASP A 24 -8.88 35.72 -55.47
N ASP A 25 -9.00 34.74 -54.57
CA ASP A 25 -7.90 34.35 -53.71
C ASP A 25 -7.71 32.85 -53.87
N ASP A 26 -6.91 32.46 -54.85
CA ASP A 26 -6.16 31.20 -54.84
C ASP A 26 -5.19 31.25 -53.63
N ALA A 27 -5.73 31.18 -52.44
CA ALA A 27 -4.93 30.82 -51.29
C ALA A 27 -4.45 29.39 -51.51
N ALA A 28 -3.25 29.24 -52.03
CA ALA A 28 -2.59 27.98 -52.26
C ALA A 28 -2.75 27.15 -50.99
N VAL A 29 -3.55 26.06 -51.04
CA VAL A 29 -3.72 25.15 -49.91
C VAL A 29 -2.33 24.71 -49.53
N SER A 30 -1.87 25.12 -48.33
CA SER A 30 -0.53 24.77 -47.88
C SER A 30 -0.36 23.25 -47.90
N THR A 31 0.59 22.78 -48.70
CA THR A 31 0.99 21.37 -48.76
C THR A 31 1.94 20.98 -47.66
N ASP A 32 2.26 21.93 -46.76
CA ASP A 32 3.13 21.68 -45.61
C ASP A 32 2.49 20.70 -44.63
N PRO A 33 3.22 19.65 -44.20
CA PRO A 33 2.73 18.74 -43.20
C PRO A 33 2.57 19.47 -41.82
N VAL A 34 1.49 19.13 -41.12
CA VAL A 34 1.15 19.70 -39.81
C VAL A 34 0.74 18.56 -38.89
N LEU A 35 1.32 18.52 -37.68
CA LEU A 35 0.88 17.67 -36.58
C LEU A 35 -0.10 18.46 -35.71
N VAL A 36 -1.30 17.92 -35.47
CA VAL A 36 -2.38 18.59 -34.75
C VAL A 36 -2.52 18.05 -33.33
N SER A 37 -2.60 16.75 -33.17
CA SER A 37 -2.81 16.11 -31.87
C SER A 37 -2.37 14.65 -31.86
N ILE A 38 -2.23 14.11 -30.63
CA ILE A 38 -2.03 12.67 -30.38
C ILE A 38 -3.13 12.17 -29.46
N ASN A 39 -3.60 10.94 -29.68
CA ASN A 39 -4.64 10.33 -28.85
C ASN A 39 -4.48 8.80 -28.79
N PRO A 40 -4.37 8.21 -27.59
CA PRO A 40 -4.25 8.89 -26.28
C PRO A 40 -2.91 9.64 -26.10
N ALA A 41 -2.88 10.62 -25.19
CA ALA A 41 -1.66 11.37 -24.86
C ALA A 41 -0.78 10.64 -23.81
N SER A 42 -1.18 9.45 -23.37
CA SER A 42 -0.42 8.57 -22.49
C SER A 42 -0.71 7.11 -22.80
N GLY A 43 0.24 6.23 -22.52
CA GLY A 43 0.08 4.80 -22.72
C GLY A 43 1.32 4.01 -22.32
N THR A 44 1.16 2.69 -22.24
CA THR A 44 2.25 1.75 -21.98
C THR A 44 3.04 1.48 -23.29
N PRO A 45 4.27 0.94 -23.19
CA PRO A 45 4.91 0.32 -24.34
C PRO A 45 3.96 -0.61 -25.10
N SER A 46 4.13 -0.69 -26.42
CA SER A 46 3.30 -1.47 -27.35
C SER A 46 1.83 -1.02 -27.49
N SER A 47 1.37 0.01 -26.78
CA SER A 47 0.05 0.58 -27.04
C SER A 47 -0.01 1.32 -28.38
N ILE A 48 -1.21 1.46 -28.94
CA ILE A 48 -1.43 2.16 -30.20
C ILE A 48 -1.84 3.60 -29.91
N VAL A 49 -1.19 4.54 -30.59
CA VAL A 49 -1.49 5.98 -30.55
C VAL A 49 -1.89 6.44 -31.95
N THR A 50 -2.95 7.21 -32.03
CA THR A 50 -3.39 7.90 -33.26
C THR A 50 -2.82 9.32 -33.24
N ILE A 51 -2.09 9.68 -34.28
CA ILE A 51 -1.58 11.02 -34.55
C ILE A 51 -2.44 11.65 -35.62
N LEU A 52 -3.08 12.77 -35.32
CA LEU A 52 -3.87 13.54 -36.25
C LEU A 52 -3.06 14.71 -36.81
N GLY A 53 -3.21 14.98 -38.07
CA GLY A 53 -2.50 16.02 -38.79
C GLY A 53 -3.06 16.36 -40.14
N ARG A 54 -2.22 16.90 -41.00
CA ARG A 54 -2.51 17.18 -42.40
C ARG A 54 -1.24 16.98 -43.22
N ASN A 55 -1.43 16.59 -44.48
CA ASN A 55 -0.35 16.42 -45.47
C ASN A 55 0.75 15.45 -45.03
N PHE A 56 0.39 14.45 -44.20
CA PHE A 56 1.27 13.31 -43.97
C PHE A 56 1.41 12.47 -45.27
N SER A 57 2.46 11.67 -45.36
CA SER A 57 2.58 10.74 -46.47
C SER A 57 1.59 9.57 -46.29
N PRO A 58 0.83 9.18 -47.32
CA PRO A 58 0.02 7.95 -47.28
C PRO A 58 0.89 6.68 -47.25
N VAL A 59 2.19 6.80 -47.55
CA VAL A 59 3.16 5.70 -47.48
C VAL A 59 3.80 5.70 -46.10
N ARG A 60 3.65 4.61 -45.34
CA ARG A 60 4.06 4.50 -43.96
C ARG A 60 5.53 4.83 -43.74
N GLU A 61 6.39 4.31 -44.58
CA GLU A 61 7.84 4.40 -44.53
C GLU A 61 8.35 5.85 -44.71
N ASN A 62 7.55 6.71 -45.25
CA ASN A 62 7.86 8.13 -45.46
C ASN A 62 7.51 9.00 -44.26
N ASN A 63 6.92 8.41 -43.20
CA ASN A 63 6.62 9.08 -41.95
C ASN A 63 7.50 8.49 -40.84
N VAL A 64 8.49 9.23 -40.36
CA VAL A 64 9.32 8.80 -39.24
C VAL A 64 8.75 9.42 -37.97
N VAL A 65 8.17 8.59 -37.09
CA VAL A 65 7.61 9.02 -35.83
C VAL A 65 8.57 8.67 -34.70
N LYS A 66 8.78 9.62 -33.78
CA LYS A 66 9.59 9.39 -32.57
C LYS A 66 8.86 9.86 -31.34
N PHE A 67 9.00 9.08 -30.26
CA PHE A 67 8.56 9.43 -28.91
C PHE A 67 9.80 9.77 -28.10
N ASN A 68 9.99 11.03 -27.75
CA ASN A 68 11.18 11.53 -27.07
C ASN A 68 12.50 10.99 -27.68
N GLY A 69 12.61 11.07 -29.00
CA GLY A 69 13.78 10.60 -29.75
C GLY A 69 13.78 9.11 -30.12
N GLN A 70 12.97 8.26 -29.49
CA GLN A 70 12.88 6.83 -29.81
C GLN A 70 11.91 6.57 -30.96
N THR A 71 12.39 5.88 -32.00
CA THR A 71 11.58 5.63 -33.21
C THR A 71 10.46 4.65 -32.94
N ALA A 72 9.27 5.00 -33.40
CA ALA A 72 8.03 4.21 -33.35
C ALA A 72 7.77 3.48 -34.68
N VAL A 73 7.03 2.38 -34.60
CA VAL A 73 6.53 1.67 -35.77
C VAL A 73 5.22 2.31 -36.24
N VAL A 74 5.14 2.73 -37.49
CA VAL A 74 3.91 3.22 -38.11
C VAL A 74 3.14 2.04 -38.67
N LEU A 75 1.94 1.78 -38.14
CA LEU A 75 1.05 0.70 -38.55
C LEU A 75 0.22 1.09 -39.76
N GLU A 76 -0.34 2.31 -39.73
CA GLU A 76 -1.20 2.85 -40.78
C GLU A 76 -0.85 4.32 -41.02
N ALA A 77 -0.99 4.75 -42.29
CA ALA A 77 -0.76 6.13 -42.70
C ALA A 77 -1.79 6.60 -43.71
N SER A 78 -2.25 7.80 -43.52
CA SER A 78 -3.06 8.59 -44.48
C SER A 78 -2.64 10.03 -44.42
N GLU A 79 -3.11 10.87 -45.33
CA GLU A 79 -2.79 12.31 -45.31
C GLU A 79 -3.22 13.04 -44.04
N GLY A 80 -4.22 12.53 -43.32
CA GLY A 80 -4.77 13.14 -42.10
C GLY A 80 -4.41 12.43 -40.76
N GLN A 81 -3.87 11.21 -40.85
CA GLN A 81 -3.73 10.37 -39.64
C GLN A 81 -2.60 9.35 -39.78
N LEU A 82 -1.90 9.12 -38.69
CA LEU A 82 -0.99 7.99 -38.52
C LEU A 82 -1.44 7.15 -37.31
N GLN A 83 -1.38 5.84 -37.40
CA GLN A 83 -1.44 4.92 -36.27
C GLN A 83 -0.04 4.39 -35.99
N VAL A 84 0.41 4.52 -34.75
CA VAL A 84 1.78 4.15 -34.38
C VAL A 84 1.80 3.32 -33.10
N VAL A 85 2.80 2.44 -32.97
CA VAL A 85 3.05 1.67 -31.75
C VAL A 85 4.03 2.43 -30.87
N VAL A 86 3.66 2.64 -29.62
CA VAL A 86 4.55 3.24 -28.61
C VAL A 86 5.79 2.35 -28.42
N PRO A 87 7.02 2.89 -28.58
CA PRO A 87 8.26 2.11 -28.46
C PRO A 87 8.44 1.49 -27.07
N GLU A 88 9.02 0.28 -27.00
CA GLU A 88 9.23 -0.42 -25.72
C GLU A 88 10.25 0.27 -24.81
N ASN A 89 11.31 0.85 -25.39
CA ASN A 89 12.39 1.48 -24.62
C ASN A 89 12.32 3.02 -24.67
N GLY A 90 11.12 3.58 -24.80
CA GLY A 90 10.90 5.01 -24.83
C GLY A 90 10.77 5.62 -23.43
N SER A 91 10.67 6.93 -23.39
CA SER A 91 10.41 7.72 -22.18
C SER A 91 9.43 8.84 -22.49
N SER A 92 8.81 9.40 -21.45
CA SER A 92 7.91 10.56 -21.59
C SER A 92 8.63 11.74 -22.21
N GLY A 93 7.98 12.41 -23.15
CA GLY A 93 8.54 13.53 -23.89
C GLY A 93 7.77 13.84 -25.16
N ASN A 94 8.28 14.77 -25.95
CA ASN A 94 7.57 15.22 -27.15
C ASN A 94 7.55 14.13 -28.24
N VAL A 95 6.40 14.03 -28.92
CA VAL A 95 6.28 13.23 -30.13
C VAL A 95 6.69 14.08 -31.32
N THR A 96 7.55 13.54 -32.18
CA THR A 96 7.91 14.18 -33.45
C THR A 96 7.49 13.32 -34.63
N VAL A 97 7.12 13.98 -35.73
CA VAL A 97 6.82 13.32 -37.02
C VAL A 97 7.66 13.98 -38.08
N THR A 98 8.51 13.20 -38.78
CA THR A 98 9.25 13.69 -39.93
C THR A 98 8.61 13.19 -41.20
N VAL A 99 8.18 14.12 -42.07
CA VAL A 99 7.61 13.86 -43.40
C VAL A 99 8.43 14.65 -44.40
N ASN A 100 8.91 13.98 -45.47
CA ASN A 100 9.69 14.62 -46.56
C ASN A 100 10.87 15.46 -46.00
N ASN A 101 11.63 14.92 -45.04
CA ASN A 101 12.77 15.55 -44.35
C ASN A 101 12.39 16.79 -43.50
N ARG A 102 11.11 17.07 -43.27
CA ARG A 102 10.63 18.11 -42.38
C ARG A 102 10.16 17.53 -41.07
N GLU A 103 10.79 17.89 -39.97
CA GLU A 103 10.41 17.46 -38.63
C GLU A 103 9.35 18.39 -38.03
N LEU A 104 8.27 17.80 -37.54
CA LEU A 104 7.15 18.46 -36.87
C LEU A 104 7.22 18.15 -35.38
N GLN A 105 7.12 19.17 -34.55
CA GLN A 105 7.04 19.02 -33.10
C GLN A 105 5.58 18.84 -32.68
N GLY A 106 5.32 17.80 -31.92
CA GLY A 106 4.01 17.47 -31.39
C GLY A 106 3.93 17.63 -29.87
N PRO A 107 2.76 17.30 -29.30
CA PRO A 107 2.55 17.34 -27.86
C PRO A 107 3.38 16.27 -27.15
N THR A 108 3.51 16.45 -25.83
CA THR A 108 4.15 15.47 -24.94
C THR A 108 3.30 14.21 -24.84
N PHE A 109 3.93 13.06 -24.99
CA PHE A 109 3.35 11.77 -24.65
C PHE A 109 3.91 11.32 -23.29
N THR A 110 3.05 10.83 -22.42
CA THR A 110 3.44 10.29 -21.12
C THR A 110 3.48 8.77 -21.19
N TYR A 111 4.69 8.20 -21.02
CA TYR A 111 4.81 6.76 -20.82
C TYR A 111 4.21 6.38 -19.48
N ALA A 112 3.26 5.47 -19.50
CA ALA A 112 2.72 4.84 -18.32
C ALA A 112 3.51 3.55 -18.05
N ASP A 113 3.78 3.28 -16.78
CA ASP A 113 4.32 1.98 -16.39
C ASP A 113 3.30 0.90 -16.73
N ALA A 114 3.78 -0.25 -17.23
CA ALA A 114 2.92 -1.41 -17.37
C ALA A 114 2.32 -1.75 -15.99
N PRO A 115 1.04 -2.12 -15.91
CA PRO A 115 0.46 -2.56 -14.66
C PRO A 115 1.31 -3.68 -14.05
N GLU A 116 1.72 -3.52 -12.79
CA GLU A 116 2.42 -4.59 -12.09
C GLU A 116 1.45 -5.76 -11.91
N GLU A 117 1.89 -6.94 -12.27
CA GLU A 117 1.13 -8.18 -12.05
C GLU A 117 1.64 -8.91 -10.83
N PHE A 118 0.73 -9.40 -10.01
CA PHE A 118 1.03 -10.07 -8.76
C PHE A 118 0.32 -11.42 -8.68
N LEU A 119 0.98 -12.38 -8.06
CA LEU A 119 0.42 -13.69 -7.73
C LEU A 119 0.30 -13.83 -6.22
N VAL A 120 -0.88 -14.21 -5.74
CA VAL A 120 -1.15 -14.52 -4.33
C VAL A 120 -1.18 -16.02 -4.14
N SER A 121 -0.50 -16.48 -3.11
CA SER A 121 -0.58 -17.88 -2.67
C SER A 121 -0.64 -17.99 -1.15
N THR A 122 -1.14 -19.10 -0.66
CA THR A 122 -1.06 -19.43 0.77
C THR A 122 0.38 -19.81 1.12
N PHE A 123 0.96 -19.12 2.12
CA PHE A 123 2.30 -19.40 2.62
C PHE A 123 2.26 -20.42 3.75
N ALA A 124 1.33 -20.27 4.70
CA ALA A 124 1.11 -21.23 5.77
C ALA A 124 -0.32 -21.12 6.32
N GLY A 125 -0.84 -22.25 6.80
CA GLY A 125 -2.14 -22.36 7.43
C GLY A 125 -3.16 -23.10 6.59
N GLU A 126 -3.73 -24.16 7.17
CA GLU A 126 -4.79 -24.97 6.57
C GLU A 126 -6.11 -24.19 6.42
N GLY A 127 -6.30 -23.13 7.24
CA GLY A 127 -7.52 -22.33 7.29
C GLY A 127 -8.58 -22.85 8.26
N VAL A 128 -8.28 -23.94 8.95
CA VAL A 128 -9.07 -24.42 10.08
C VAL A 128 -8.55 -23.76 11.35
N ILE A 129 -9.48 -23.34 12.20
CA ILE A 129 -9.16 -22.73 13.51
C ILE A 129 -8.48 -23.77 14.40
N GLY A 130 -7.29 -23.46 14.89
CA GLY A 130 -6.58 -24.33 15.82
C GLY A 130 -5.21 -23.80 16.21
N LEU A 131 -4.54 -24.57 17.08
CA LEU A 131 -3.14 -24.37 17.47
C LEU A 131 -2.39 -25.67 17.12
N LYS A 132 -1.93 -25.77 15.90
CA LYS A 132 -1.21 -26.96 15.41
C LYS A 132 0.02 -26.54 14.64
N ASP A 133 1.16 -27.09 15.03
CA ASP A 133 2.43 -26.96 14.31
C ASP A 133 2.50 -27.93 13.14
N GLY A 134 3.39 -27.70 12.20
CA GLY A 134 3.64 -28.62 11.07
C GLY A 134 3.90 -27.92 9.75
N THR A 135 3.74 -28.68 8.67
CA THR A 135 3.90 -28.18 7.30
C THR A 135 2.83 -27.15 6.95
N PRO A 136 3.05 -26.32 5.89
CA PRO A 136 2.15 -25.21 5.56
C PRO A 136 0.68 -25.59 5.41
N ASP A 137 0.43 -26.81 4.90
CA ASP A 137 -0.88 -27.35 4.58
C ASP A 137 -1.61 -28.03 5.75
N VAL A 138 -0.91 -28.26 6.90
CA VAL A 138 -1.49 -28.87 8.10
C VAL A 138 -1.44 -27.97 9.32
N ALA A 139 -0.62 -26.92 9.30
CA ALA A 139 -0.53 -25.97 10.40
C ALA A 139 -1.86 -25.22 10.57
N GLN A 140 -2.22 -24.93 11.81
CA GLN A 140 -3.44 -24.20 12.13
C GLN A 140 -3.12 -22.96 12.95
N PHE A 141 -3.81 -21.89 12.60
CA PHE A 141 -3.80 -20.60 13.31
C PHE A 141 -5.21 -20.26 13.80
N ARG A 142 -5.28 -19.31 14.72
CA ARG A 142 -6.54 -18.72 15.14
C ARG A 142 -6.44 -17.21 15.18
N ASN A 143 -6.88 -16.56 14.12
CA ASN A 143 -6.75 -15.12 13.90
C ASN A 143 -5.27 -14.66 13.98
N PRO A 144 -4.40 -15.10 13.06
CA PRO A 144 -3.03 -14.57 12.95
C PRO A 144 -3.10 -13.08 12.64
N GLU A 145 -2.60 -12.24 13.56
CA GLU A 145 -2.85 -10.80 13.54
C GLU A 145 -1.67 -10.00 13.00
N GLY A 146 -0.45 -10.32 13.42
CA GLY A 146 0.78 -9.62 13.04
C GLY A 146 1.81 -10.55 12.43
N VAL A 147 2.65 -10.00 11.56
CA VAL A 147 3.75 -10.69 10.86
C VAL A 147 4.99 -9.80 10.83
N VAL A 148 6.16 -10.35 11.16
CA VAL A 148 7.46 -9.66 11.07
C VAL A 148 8.56 -10.66 10.76
N PHE A 149 9.58 -10.28 10.00
CA PHE A 149 10.73 -11.15 9.72
C PHE A 149 11.81 -11.05 10.79
N ASP A 150 12.40 -12.19 11.13
CA ASP A 150 13.68 -12.24 11.83
C ASP A 150 14.86 -12.16 10.85
N ALA A 151 16.08 -12.01 11.41
CA ALA A 151 17.31 -11.91 10.60
C ALA A 151 17.65 -13.19 9.82
N GLN A 152 17.06 -14.32 10.17
CA GLN A 152 17.22 -15.61 9.50
C GLN A 152 16.21 -15.80 8.36
N GLY A 153 15.29 -14.86 8.19
CA GLY A 153 14.22 -14.92 7.20
C GLY A 153 13.02 -15.78 7.64
N ASN A 154 12.93 -16.13 8.92
CA ASN A 154 11.71 -16.71 9.43
C ASN A 154 10.66 -15.61 9.64
N LEU A 155 9.41 -15.94 9.36
CA LEU A 155 8.29 -15.07 9.66
C LEU A 155 7.76 -15.37 11.06
N ILE A 156 7.80 -14.38 11.93
CA ILE A 156 7.20 -14.44 13.27
C ILE A 156 5.75 -14.00 13.13
N VAL A 157 4.84 -14.82 13.61
CA VAL A 157 3.39 -14.60 13.52
C VAL A 157 2.79 -14.48 14.90
N THR A 158 2.08 -13.42 15.17
CA THR A 158 1.27 -13.30 16.39
C THR A 158 -0.07 -14.04 16.16
N ASP A 159 -0.21 -15.20 16.74
CA ASP A 159 -1.40 -16.06 16.65
C ASP A 159 -2.37 -15.68 17.78
N ARG A 160 -2.99 -14.52 17.59
CA ARG A 160 -3.69 -13.72 18.60
C ARG A 160 -4.65 -14.53 19.46
N ALA A 161 -5.60 -15.18 18.84
CA ALA A 161 -6.66 -15.86 19.58
C ALA A 161 -6.22 -17.22 20.15
N ASN A 162 -5.00 -17.67 19.81
CA ASN A 162 -4.29 -18.75 20.46
C ASN A 162 -3.35 -18.28 21.58
N ASN A 163 -3.28 -16.95 21.84
CA ASN A 163 -2.37 -16.38 22.84
C ASN A 163 -0.92 -16.84 22.64
N ALA A 164 -0.49 -17.01 21.41
CA ALA A 164 0.79 -17.62 21.04
C ALA A 164 1.56 -16.75 20.04
N ILE A 165 2.88 -16.93 20.02
CA ILE A 165 3.75 -16.49 18.93
C ILE A 165 4.22 -17.73 18.21
N ARG A 166 4.11 -17.69 16.88
CA ARG A 166 4.51 -18.79 16.00
C ARG A 166 5.68 -18.34 15.13
N THR A 167 6.55 -19.26 14.80
CA THR A 167 7.64 -19.09 13.83
C THR A 167 7.32 -19.89 12.58
N VAL A 168 7.43 -19.26 11.42
CA VAL A 168 7.25 -19.90 10.11
C VAL A 168 8.57 -19.78 9.35
N THR A 169 9.22 -20.89 9.06
CA THR A 169 10.47 -20.91 8.29
C THR A 169 10.26 -20.46 6.84
N PRO A 170 11.32 -20.11 6.08
CA PRO A 170 11.19 -19.80 4.65
C PRO A 170 10.54 -20.93 3.82
N ALA A 171 10.62 -22.18 4.30
CA ALA A 171 9.94 -23.32 3.70
C ALA A 171 8.47 -23.47 4.13
N GLY A 172 7.97 -22.56 4.99
CA GLY A 172 6.60 -22.57 5.49
C GLY A 172 6.34 -23.50 6.69
N LEU A 173 7.38 -24.15 7.26
CA LEU A 173 7.21 -24.99 8.45
C LEU A 173 6.88 -24.11 9.66
N VAL A 174 5.76 -24.41 10.32
CA VAL A 174 5.24 -23.66 11.47
C VAL A 174 5.62 -24.36 12.78
N SER A 175 6.09 -23.59 13.75
CA SER A 175 6.35 -24.02 15.12
C SER A 175 5.89 -22.97 16.12
N THR A 176 5.57 -23.39 17.34
CA THR A 176 5.19 -22.48 18.44
C THR A 176 6.44 -22.00 19.18
N LEU A 177 6.64 -20.68 19.28
CA LEU A 177 7.74 -20.06 20.04
C LEU A 177 7.37 -19.86 21.51
N VAL A 178 6.18 -19.36 21.80
CA VAL A 178 5.64 -19.12 23.15
C VAL A 178 4.12 -19.24 23.10
N GLY A 179 3.52 -19.52 24.25
CA GLY A 179 2.05 -19.67 24.36
C GLY A 179 1.60 -21.11 24.09
N PHE A 180 2.42 -22.08 24.42
CA PHE A 180 2.08 -23.50 24.32
C PHE A 180 0.78 -23.81 25.10
N GLY A 181 -0.18 -24.43 24.43
CA GLY A 181 -1.50 -24.75 24.99
C GLY A 181 -2.54 -23.61 24.92
N GLY A 182 -2.21 -22.45 24.35
CA GLY A 182 -3.21 -21.41 23.96
C GLY A 182 -3.89 -20.70 25.14
N THR A 183 -3.46 -20.91 26.38
CA THR A 183 -4.09 -20.34 27.57
C THR A 183 -3.63 -18.90 27.79
N ALA A 184 -4.58 -17.96 27.84
CA ALA A 184 -4.31 -16.55 28.15
C ALA A 184 -3.69 -16.39 29.55
N GLY A 185 -2.80 -15.41 29.68
CA GLY A 185 -2.20 -15.06 30.97
C GLY A 185 -1.21 -13.92 30.88
N ASN A 186 -0.59 -13.60 32.00
CA ASN A 186 0.39 -12.53 32.15
C ASN A 186 1.55 -13.06 33.01
N VAL A 187 2.37 -13.94 32.43
CA VAL A 187 3.48 -14.60 33.12
C VAL A 187 4.76 -14.34 32.35
N ASP A 188 5.74 -13.71 33.01
CA ASP A 188 7.12 -13.57 32.55
C ASP A 188 7.92 -14.85 32.82
N GLY A 189 9.08 -15.01 32.19
CA GLY A 189 9.99 -16.15 32.40
C GLY A 189 10.36 -16.84 31.11
N ALA A 190 10.72 -18.13 31.19
CA ALA A 190 11.08 -18.89 30.00
C ALA A 190 9.89 -19.05 29.04
N VAL A 191 10.14 -19.02 27.72
CA VAL A 191 9.09 -19.18 26.69
C VAL A 191 8.22 -20.43 26.89
N ALA A 192 8.79 -21.50 27.46
CA ALA A 192 8.05 -22.73 27.74
C ALA A 192 6.94 -22.58 28.79
N THR A 193 7.04 -21.59 29.66
CA THR A 193 6.10 -21.40 30.80
C THR A 193 5.44 -20.03 30.80
N ALA A 194 5.98 -19.08 30.04
CA ALA A 194 5.42 -17.75 29.90
C ALA A 194 4.01 -17.80 29.29
N LYS A 195 3.20 -16.83 29.68
CA LYS A 195 1.84 -16.70 29.15
C LYS A 195 1.62 -15.30 28.62
N LEU A 196 0.95 -15.23 27.49
CA LEU A 196 0.51 -14.03 26.82
C LEU A 196 -1.03 -13.93 26.87
N ASN A 197 -1.55 -12.75 26.60
CA ASN A 197 -3.00 -12.51 26.52
C ASN A 197 -3.31 -11.60 25.34
N PHE A 198 -3.84 -12.17 24.26
CA PHE A 198 -4.12 -11.48 23.02
C PHE A 198 -2.90 -10.68 22.52
N PRO A 199 -1.75 -11.36 22.21
CA PRO A 199 -0.65 -10.70 21.52
C PRO A 199 -1.14 -10.22 20.17
N TRP A 200 -0.93 -8.93 19.86
CA TRP A 200 -1.55 -8.34 18.67
C TRP A 200 -0.55 -8.25 17.53
N LYS A 201 0.41 -7.36 17.61
CA LYS A 201 1.49 -7.25 16.62
C LYS A 201 2.84 -7.17 17.31
N SER A 202 3.90 -7.28 16.53
CA SER A 202 5.25 -7.37 17.06
C SER A 202 6.28 -6.75 16.13
N ALA A 203 7.42 -6.33 16.72
CA ALA A 203 8.62 -5.90 16.01
C ALA A 203 9.84 -6.63 16.54
N ILE A 204 10.90 -6.70 15.72
CA ILE A 204 12.15 -7.34 16.08
C ILE A 204 13.31 -6.35 15.89
N ASP A 205 14.22 -6.28 16.86
CA ASP A 205 15.43 -5.45 16.77
C ASP A 205 16.59 -6.21 16.11
N ALA A 206 17.67 -5.48 15.81
CA ALA A 206 18.86 -6.04 15.17
C ALA A 206 19.56 -7.09 16.07
N GLN A 207 19.29 -7.13 17.35
CA GLN A 207 19.80 -8.10 18.31
C GLN A 207 18.92 -9.36 18.39
N GLY A 208 17.80 -9.39 17.64
CA GLY A 208 16.85 -10.48 17.62
C GLY A 208 15.86 -10.50 18.80
N ASN A 209 15.75 -9.39 19.56
CA ASN A 209 14.72 -9.28 20.57
C ASN A 209 13.37 -8.99 19.89
N LEU A 210 12.37 -9.79 20.21
CA LEU A 210 11.00 -9.60 19.73
C LEU A 210 10.21 -8.80 20.77
N TYR A 211 9.65 -7.68 20.34
CA TYR A 211 8.76 -6.84 21.12
C TYR A 211 7.32 -7.09 20.71
N ILE A 212 6.40 -7.19 21.65
CA ILE A 212 5.01 -7.59 21.41
C ILE A 212 4.08 -6.59 22.08
N ALA A 213 3.15 -6.04 21.32
CA ALA A 213 2.02 -5.31 21.86
C ALA A 213 0.99 -6.30 22.39
N GLU A 214 0.84 -6.37 23.69
CA GLU A 214 -0.06 -7.29 24.36
C GLU A 214 -1.34 -6.57 24.77
N ARG A 215 -2.32 -6.65 23.89
CA ARG A 215 -3.53 -5.81 23.94
C ARG A 215 -4.29 -5.91 25.26
N ASP A 216 -4.64 -7.12 25.66
CA ASP A 216 -5.55 -7.32 26.81
C ASP A 216 -4.80 -7.35 28.16
N ASN A 217 -3.47 -7.41 28.12
CA ASN A 217 -2.64 -7.15 29.29
C ASN A 217 -2.20 -5.67 29.41
N HIS A 218 -2.52 -4.82 28.44
CA HIS A 218 -2.14 -3.41 28.42
C HIS A 218 -0.64 -3.18 28.61
N LYS A 219 0.19 -4.03 27.97
CA LYS A 219 1.66 -4.07 28.14
C LYS A 219 2.39 -4.18 26.82
N ILE A 220 3.67 -3.82 26.87
CA ILE A 220 4.66 -4.20 25.87
C ILE A 220 5.55 -5.25 26.48
N ARG A 221 5.64 -6.42 25.81
CA ARG A 221 6.48 -7.54 26.24
C ARG A 221 7.69 -7.69 25.33
N LYS A 222 8.73 -8.33 25.85
CA LYS A 222 9.94 -8.65 25.10
C LYS A 222 10.25 -10.12 25.23
N ILE A 223 10.65 -10.76 24.13
CA ILE A 223 11.25 -12.09 24.10
C ILE A 223 12.69 -11.93 23.60
N THR A 224 13.65 -12.39 24.41
CA THR A 224 15.05 -12.38 24.00
C THR A 224 15.39 -13.62 23.14
N PRO A 225 16.48 -13.61 22.34
CA PRO A 225 16.96 -14.79 21.62
C PRO A 225 17.26 -16.01 22.54
N ALA A 226 17.54 -15.75 23.81
CA ALA A 226 17.71 -16.79 24.82
C ALA A 226 16.38 -17.40 25.31
N GLY A 227 15.24 -16.99 24.76
CA GLY A 227 13.93 -17.53 25.11
C GLY A 227 13.41 -17.05 26.47
N VAL A 228 13.70 -15.80 26.85
CA VAL A 228 13.19 -15.20 28.09
C VAL A 228 12.15 -14.13 27.73
N VAL A 229 10.95 -14.28 28.27
CA VAL A 229 9.85 -13.31 28.20
C VAL A 229 9.91 -12.37 29.39
N SER A 230 9.80 -11.06 29.14
CA SER A 230 9.77 -10.03 30.19
C SER A 230 8.81 -8.90 29.81
N THR A 231 8.30 -8.18 30.80
CA THR A 231 7.53 -6.95 30.62
C THR A 231 8.50 -5.77 30.40
N VAL A 232 8.34 -5.05 29.29
CA VAL A 232 9.11 -3.84 28.98
C VAL A 232 8.46 -2.61 29.60
N ALA A 233 7.15 -2.45 29.40
CA ALA A 233 6.41 -1.28 29.89
C ALA A 233 4.93 -1.62 30.09
N GLY A 234 4.29 -0.86 30.95
CA GLY A 234 2.86 -0.97 31.24
C GLY A 234 2.56 -1.69 32.54
N THR A 235 1.71 -1.06 33.37
CA THR A 235 1.29 -1.63 34.67
C THR A 235 0.37 -2.84 34.55
N GLY A 236 -0.22 -3.07 33.39
CA GLY A 236 -1.26 -4.08 33.18
C GLY A 236 -2.68 -3.59 33.45
N THR A 237 -2.85 -2.33 33.83
CA THR A 237 -4.16 -1.69 34.02
C THR A 237 -4.39 -0.71 32.88
N ALA A 238 -5.56 -0.80 32.22
CA ALA A 238 -5.95 0.12 31.17
C ALA A 238 -5.90 1.59 31.65
N GLY A 239 -5.41 2.48 30.82
CA GLY A 239 -5.36 3.89 31.11
C GLY A 239 -4.27 4.61 30.35
N PHE A 240 -4.03 5.86 30.71
CA PHE A 240 -2.99 6.71 30.16
C PHE A 240 -2.09 7.24 31.27
N ALA A 241 -0.81 7.01 31.14
CA ALA A 241 0.25 7.68 31.91
C ALA A 241 1.56 7.63 31.12
N ASP A 242 2.20 8.79 30.97
CA ASP A 242 3.60 8.91 30.54
C ASP A 242 4.52 8.81 31.79
N GLY A 243 5.83 8.66 31.57
CA GLY A 243 6.84 8.57 32.60
C GLY A 243 7.58 7.23 32.63
N PRO A 244 8.12 6.80 33.77
CA PRO A 244 8.87 5.54 33.85
C PRO A 244 8.05 4.33 33.44
N VAL A 245 8.68 3.38 32.72
CA VAL A 245 8.01 2.16 32.19
C VAL A 245 7.23 1.38 33.23
N ALA A 246 7.70 1.39 34.51
CA ALA A 246 7.04 0.68 35.62
C ALA A 246 5.70 1.30 36.06
N THR A 247 5.46 2.58 35.74
CA THR A 247 4.25 3.32 36.11
C THR A 247 3.42 3.77 34.92
N ALA A 248 4.00 3.69 33.74
CA ALA A 248 3.32 4.01 32.48
C ALA A 248 2.10 3.12 32.27
N LYS A 249 1.06 3.70 31.65
CA LYS A 249 -0.16 2.99 31.32
C LYS A 249 -0.47 3.10 29.85
N PHE A 250 -0.96 2.01 29.29
CA PHE A 250 -1.50 1.90 27.95
C PHE A 250 -2.97 1.47 28.01
N ASN A 251 -3.68 1.68 26.92
CA ASN A 251 -5.05 1.20 26.78
C ASN A 251 -5.22 0.45 25.46
N GLN A 252 -5.12 -0.87 25.54
CA GLN A 252 -5.13 -1.78 24.39
C GLN A 252 -4.08 -1.38 23.34
N PRO A 253 -2.78 -1.44 23.67
CA PRO A 253 -1.73 -1.26 22.67
C PRO A 253 -1.82 -2.40 21.66
N ILE A 254 -1.78 -2.09 20.37
CA ILE A 254 -2.01 -3.08 19.32
C ILE A 254 -0.85 -3.22 18.33
N ASP A 255 0.08 -2.28 18.32
CA ASP A 255 1.28 -2.41 17.52
C ASP A 255 2.47 -1.77 18.18
N VAL A 256 3.65 -2.26 17.82
CA VAL A 256 4.95 -1.74 18.27
C VAL A 256 5.95 -1.81 17.13
N ALA A 257 6.73 -0.76 16.94
CA ALA A 257 7.90 -0.72 16.05
C ALA A 257 9.15 -0.38 16.84
N VAL A 258 10.33 -0.72 16.32
CA VAL A 258 11.62 -0.45 16.95
C VAL A 258 12.57 0.24 15.98
N ASP A 259 13.21 1.33 16.41
CA ASP A 259 14.24 1.99 15.63
C ASP A 259 15.65 1.40 15.90
N PRO A 260 16.65 1.71 15.06
CA PRO A 260 18.03 1.23 15.28
C PRO A 260 18.68 1.70 16.59
N ALA A 261 18.16 2.75 17.22
CA ALA A 261 18.62 3.24 18.51
C ALA A 261 17.96 2.50 19.70
N GLY A 262 17.01 1.59 19.43
CA GLY A 262 16.29 0.80 20.42
C GLY A 262 15.10 1.52 21.04
N ASN A 263 14.66 2.66 20.48
CA ASN A 263 13.38 3.24 20.89
C ASN A 263 12.23 2.41 20.33
N LEU A 264 11.21 2.19 21.16
CA LEU A 264 9.98 1.53 20.72
C LEU A 264 8.90 2.59 20.49
N TYR A 265 8.12 2.38 19.44
CA TYR A 265 6.97 3.21 19.09
C TYR A 265 5.71 2.37 19.17
N VAL A 266 4.71 2.83 19.89
CA VAL A 266 3.52 2.04 20.25
C VAL A 266 2.25 2.71 19.76
N ALA A 267 1.42 1.99 19.04
CA ALA A 267 0.05 2.37 18.73
C ALA A 267 -0.82 2.12 19.98
N ASP A 268 -1.00 3.15 20.81
CA ASP A 268 -1.81 3.11 22.05
C ASP A 268 -3.29 3.38 21.67
N ASN A 269 -3.92 2.34 21.17
CA ASN A 269 -5.12 2.38 20.33
C ASN A 269 -6.29 3.13 20.97
N LEU A 270 -6.74 2.71 22.17
CA LEU A 270 -7.88 3.33 22.84
C LEU A 270 -7.53 4.60 23.59
N ASN A 271 -6.24 4.96 23.68
CA ASN A 271 -5.80 6.27 24.15
C ASN A 271 -5.67 7.28 22.99
N HIS A 272 -5.90 6.88 21.74
CA HIS A 272 -5.76 7.74 20.57
C HIS A 272 -4.42 8.47 20.54
N ARG A 273 -3.31 7.71 20.76
CA ARG A 273 -1.94 8.24 20.85
C ARG A 273 -0.93 7.31 20.18
N ILE A 274 0.18 7.91 19.78
CA ILE A 274 1.41 7.18 19.47
C ILE A 274 2.40 7.50 20.60
N ARG A 275 2.91 6.44 21.23
CA ARG A 275 3.81 6.53 22.36
C ARG A 275 5.21 6.11 21.97
N LYS A 276 6.22 6.71 22.57
CA LYS A 276 7.63 6.32 22.47
C LYS A 276 8.12 5.80 23.80
N ILE A 277 8.86 4.70 23.79
CA ILE A 277 9.58 4.15 24.94
C ILE A 277 11.07 4.24 24.62
N THR A 278 11.83 4.96 25.43
CA THR A 278 13.30 5.06 25.24
C THR A 278 14.04 3.89 25.91
N PRO A 279 15.27 3.56 25.48
CA PRO A 279 16.08 2.50 26.11
C PRO A 279 16.31 2.71 27.61
N ASP A 280 16.33 3.95 28.09
CA ASP A 280 16.44 4.33 29.54
C ASP A 280 15.10 4.16 30.27
N GLY A 281 14.07 3.64 29.61
CA GLY A 281 12.84 3.25 30.28
C GLY A 281 11.86 4.41 30.54
N ILE A 282 11.80 5.40 29.66
CA ILE A 282 10.83 6.50 29.73
C ILE A 282 9.80 6.36 28.61
N VAL A 283 8.53 6.44 28.96
CA VAL A 283 7.40 6.48 28.04
C VAL A 283 6.95 7.93 27.85
N SER A 284 6.77 8.35 26.63
CA SER A 284 6.28 9.69 26.26
C SER A 284 5.30 9.61 25.08
N THR A 285 4.40 10.58 24.99
CA THR A 285 3.49 10.75 23.84
C THR A 285 4.18 11.57 22.74
N ILE A 286 4.22 11.06 21.51
CA ILE A 286 4.83 11.74 20.35
C ILE A 286 3.81 12.24 19.33
N ALA A 287 2.58 11.72 19.36
CA ALA A 287 1.45 12.23 18.56
C ALA A 287 0.12 11.80 19.18
N GLY A 288 -0.90 12.63 18.95
CA GLY A 288 -2.24 12.40 19.46
C GLY A 288 -2.44 12.96 20.88
N ASN A 289 -3.40 13.88 21.02
CA ASN A 289 -3.70 14.52 22.31
C ASN A 289 -4.68 13.70 23.19
N GLY A 290 -5.07 12.50 22.75
CA GLY A 290 -6.01 11.63 23.45
C GLY A 290 -7.48 11.83 23.12
N THR A 291 -7.80 12.80 22.29
CA THR A 291 -9.15 12.96 21.74
C THR A 291 -9.22 12.32 20.37
N ALA A 292 -10.14 11.39 20.17
CA ALA A 292 -10.39 10.80 18.86
C ALA A 292 -10.68 11.87 17.82
N GLY A 293 -10.09 11.77 16.64
CA GLY A 293 -10.28 12.71 15.54
C GLY A 293 -9.05 12.83 14.66
N PHE A 294 -9.09 13.82 13.78
CA PHE A 294 -8.04 14.12 12.82
C PHE A 294 -7.52 15.55 13.00
N ALA A 295 -6.24 15.68 13.17
CA ALA A 295 -5.49 16.92 13.05
C ALA A 295 -4.02 16.60 12.77
N ASP A 296 -3.39 17.35 11.87
CA ASP A 296 -1.94 17.40 11.69
C ASP A 296 -1.34 18.36 12.73
N GLY A 297 -0.02 18.32 12.93
CA GLY A 297 0.70 19.22 13.85
C GLY A 297 1.61 18.48 14.81
N ASP A 298 2.02 19.16 15.87
CA ASP A 298 2.86 18.62 16.94
C ASP A 298 2.10 17.61 17.84
N ALA A 299 2.78 17.04 18.80
CA ALA A 299 2.18 16.03 19.70
C ALA A 299 0.94 16.54 20.45
N ALA A 300 0.92 17.81 20.84
CA ALA A 300 -0.17 18.40 21.60
C ALA A 300 -1.36 18.81 20.72
N GLY A 301 -1.09 19.25 19.48
CA GLY A 301 -2.08 19.69 18.52
C GLY A 301 -2.64 18.56 17.64
N SER A 302 -1.83 17.54 17.38
CA SER A 302 -2.24 16.43 16.50
C SER A 302 -3.33 15.58 17.13
N LYS A 303 -4.16 14.99 16.26
CA LYS A 303 -5.16 13.98 16.64
C LYS A 303 -5.02 12.76 15.75
N VAL A 304 -5.14 11.61 16.35
CA VAL A 304 -5.28 10.30 15.68
C VAL A 304 -6.53 9.60 16.21
N ASN A 305 -7.05 8.64 15.48
CA ASN A 305 -8.28 7.96 15.86
C ASN A 305 -8.13 6.44 15.76
N ASN A 306 -7.97 5.80 16.92
CA ASN A 306 -7.72 4.37 17.01
C ASN A 306 -6.55 3.92 16.11
N PRO A 307 -5.32 4.49 16.28
CA PRO A 307 -4.17 4.09 15.48
C PRO A 307 -3.93 2.60 15.61
N SER A 308 -3.63 1.91 14.52
CA SER A 308 -3.60 0.43 14.47
C SER A 308 -2.29 -0.15 13.95
N GLY A 309 -1.51 0.59 13.20
CA GLY A 309 -0.21 0.18 12.68
C GLY A 309 0.82 1.25 12.92
N VAL A 310 2.03 0.85 13.29
CA VAL A 310 3.20 1.72 13.40
C VAL A 310 4.40 1.04 12.76
N GLU A 311 5.21 1.80 12.03
CA GLU A 311 6.48 1.35 11.45
C GLU A 311 7.48 2.50 11.45
N VAL A 312 8.77 2.21 11.47
CA VAL A 312 9.82 3.24 11.41
C VAL A 312 10.54 3.16 10.07
N ASP A 313 10.55 4.27 9.32
CA ASP A 313 11.29 4.34 8.07
C ASP A 313 12.80 4.59 8.31
N LYS A 314 13.59 4.47 7.23
CA LYS A 314 15.04 4.67 7.25
C LYS A 314 15.48 6.08 7.71
N ASP A 315 14.60 7.06 7.63
CA ASP A 315 14.85 8.45 8.00
C ASP A 315 14.41 8.73 9.46
N GLY A 316 13.93 7.70 10.18
CA GLY A 316 13.47 7.77 11.56
C GLY A 316 12.07 8.36 11.72
N ASN A 317 11.30 8.49 10.64
CA ASN A 317 9.90 8.86 10.74
C ASN A 317 9.07 7.65 11.18
N VAL A 318 8.05 7.90 12.00
CA VAL A 318 7.07 6.89 12.38
C VAL A 318 5.87 6.97 11.44
N LEU A 319 5.66 5.92 10.66
CA LEU A 319 4.49 5.73 9.81
C LEU A 319 3.35 5.19 10.67
N VAL A 320 2.14 5.67 10.45
CA VAL A 320 0.97 5.31 11.28
C VAL A 320 -0.23 5.00 10.40
N ALA A 321 -0.82 3.84 10.58
CA ALA A 321 -2.16 3.56 10.09
C ALA A 321 -3.20 4.19 11.03
N ASP A 322 -3.71 5.36 10.66
CA ASP A 322 -4.69 6.12 11.42
C ASP A 322 -6.11 5.63 11.09
N ARG A 323 -6.42 4.47 11.67
CA ARG A 323 -7.45 3.53 11.26
C ARG A 323 -8.81 4.16 11.04
N GLN A 324 -9.36 4.85 12.05
CA GLN A 324 -10.71 5.41 11.98
C GLN A 324 -10.76 6.76 11.23
N ASN A 325 -9.58 7.33 10.91
CA ASN A 325 -9.47 8.48 10.03
C ASN A 325 -9.24 8.09 8.56
N HIS A 326 -9.15 6.79 8.26
CA HIS A 326 -8.96 6.26 6.90
C HIS A 326 -7.72 6.85 6.20
N ARG A 327 -6.60 7.03 6.95
CA ARG A 327 -5.37 7.68 6.49
C ARG A 327 -4.12 6.92 6.89
N ILE A 328 -3.06 7.14 6.12
CA ILE A 328 -1.70 6.82 6.52
C ILE A 328 -1.02 8.14 6.90
N ARG A 329 -0.46 8.19 8.11
CA ARG A 329 0.18 9.38 8.67
C ARG A 329 1.67 9.15 8.85
N LYS A 330 2.42 10.24 8.97
CA LYS A 330 3.84 10.26 9.28
C LYS A 330 4.10 11.20 10.46
N ILE A 331 4.91 10.75 11.40
CA ILE A 331 5.41 11.58 12.51
C ILE A 331 6.92 11.70 12.32
N THR A 332 7.42 12.91 12.17
CA THR A 332 8.86 13.14 12.04
C THR A 332 9.59 12.92 13.37
N PRO A 333 10.94 12.75 13.38
CA PRO A 333 11.72 12.67 14.60
C PRO A 333 11.53 13.89 15.54
N GLN A 334 11.11 15.04 14.99
CA GLN A 334 10.80 16.26 15.75
C GLN A 334 9.36 16.24 16.32
N GLY A 335 8.59 15.16 16.10
CA GLY A 335 7.25 15.00 16.64
C GLY A 335 6.15 15.72 15.84
N VAL A 336 6.38 16.05 14.57
CA VAL A 336 5.36 16.67 13.71
C VAL A 336 4.61 15.59 12.94
N ALA A 337 3.31 15.49 13.18
CA ALA A 337 2.42 14.58 12.48
C ALA A 337 1.84 15.23 11.21
N SER A 338 1.85 14.49 10.11
CA SER A 338 1.29 14.90 8.81
C SER A 338 0.63 13.71 8.10
N THR A 339 -0.24 13.99 7.14
CA THR A 339 -0.87 12.96 6.31
C THR A 339 0.02 12.61 5.12
N ILE A 340 0.28 11.31 4.89
CA ILE A 340 0.99 10.82 3.70
C ILE A 340 -0.01 10.45 2.61
N ALA A 341 -1.06 9.71 2.96
CA ALA A 341 -2.05 9.23 2.00
C ALA A 341 -3.42 9.04 2.65
N GLY A 342 -4.45 9.19 1.84
CA GLY A 342 -5.85 9.05 2.24
C GLY A 342 -6.57 10.37 2.34
N GLU A 343 -7.66 10.52 1.58
CA GLU A 343 -8.56 11.68 1.63
C GLU A 343 -9.26 11.81 2.99
N GLY A 344 -9.50 10.66 3.66
CA GLY A 344 -10.14 10.59 4.98
C GLY A 344 -11.59 10.15 4.97
N SER A 345 -12.24 10.07 3.84
CA SER A 345 -13.49 9.32 3.71
C SER A 345 -13.23 7.85 3.43
N LEU A 346 -14.09 6.97 3.93
CA LEU A 346 -13.98 5.54 3.65
C LEU A 346 -14.16 5.25 2.15
N GLY A 347 -13.44 4.30 1.62
CA GLY A 347 -13.55 3.88 0.22
C GLY A 347 -12.36 3.05 -0.23
N SER A 348 -12.34 2.70 -1.51
CA SER A 348 -11.27 1.95 -2.15
C SER A 348 -10.92 2.59 -3.49
N VAL A 349 -10.23 3.72 -3.45
CA VAL A 349 -9.83 4.48 -4.64
C VAL A 349 -8.32 4.48 -4.73
N ASP A 350 -7.80 4.04 -5.88
CA ASP A 350 -6.39 4.17 -6.27
C ASP A 350 -6.15 5.58 -6.85
N GLY A 351 -4.90 6.00 -6.94
CA GLY A 351 -4.54 7.29 -7.51
C GLY A 351 -3.48 8.02 -6.69
N ASP A 352 -3.52 9.34 -6.74
CA ASP A 352 -2.59 10.17 -5.98
C ASP A 352 -2.91 10.09 -4.48
N ALA A 353 -1.88 10.15 -3.64
CA ALA A 353 -1.99 9.97 -2.20
C ALA A 353 -3.06 10.85 -1.54
N ALA A 354 -3.23 12.10 -2.01
CA ALA A 354 -4.20 13.05 -1.47
C ALA A 354 -5.66 12.69 -1.78
N THR A 355 -5.91 11.94 -2.86
CA THR A 355 -7.26 11.59 -3.34
C THR A 355 -7.60 10.11 -3.18
N ALA A 356 -6.59 9.28 -2.89
CA ALA A 356 -6.78 7.88 -2.61
C ALA A 356 -7.68 7.66 -1.39
N LYS A 357 -8.41 6.55 -1.38
CA LYS A 357 -9.29 6.20 -0.26
C LYS A 357 -8.93 4.84 0.29
N PHE A 358 -9.00 4.74 1.61
CA PHE A 358 -8.85 3.52 2.38
C PHE A 358 -10.12 3.26 3.21
N ASN A 359 -10.27 2.04 3.71
CA ASN A 359 -11.33 1.72 4.64
C ASN A 359 -10.77 1.00 5.87
N GLN A 360 -10.45 1.78 6.90
CA GLN A 360 -9.80 1.33 8.10
C GLN A 360 -8.45 0.64 7.81
N PRO A 361 -7.46 1.36 7.22
CA PRO A 361 -6.10 0.81 7.04
C PRO A 361 -5.57 0.36 8.40
N TYR A 362 -4.95 -0.83 8.45
CA TYR A 362 -4.67 -1.46 9.73
C TYR A 362 -3.17 -1.65 9.98
N GLY A 363 -2.48 -2.42 9.14
CA GLY A 363 -1.04 -2.58 9.14
C GLY A 363 -0.37 -1.73 8.08
N VAL A 364 0.81 -1.24 8.36
CA VAL A 364 1.67 -0.54 7.41
C VAL A 364 3.10 -1.01 7.62
N THR A 365 3.79 -1.31 6.52
CA THR A 365 5.24 -1.54 6.51
C THR A 365 5.89 -0.77 5.36
N VAL A 366 7.20 -0.60 5.40
CA VAL A 366 7.96 0.13 4.38
C VAL A 366 9.20 -0.67 3.98
N ASP A 367 9.48 -0.73 2.68
CA ASP A 367 10.70 -1.34 2.17
C ASP A 367 11.89 -0.36 2.20
N LYS A 368 13.08 -0.88 1.87
CA LYS A 368 14.33 -0.10 1.80
C LYS A 368 14.29 1.08 0.82
N ASP A 369 13.42 1.02 -0.17
CA ASP A 369 13.28 2.02 -1.24
C ASP A 369 12.20 3.08 -0.91
N GLY A 370 11.54 2.94 0.25
CA GLY A 370 10.51 3.86 0.74
C GLY A 370 9.12 3.58 0.19
N THR A 371 8.91 2.43 -0.44
CA THR A 371 7.58 1.97 -0.82
C THR A 371 6.86 1.42 0.40
N MET A 372 5.65 1.89 0.65
CA MET A 372 4.82 1.42 1.76
C MET A 372 3.79 0.40 1.27
N TYR A 373 3.54 -0.59 2.11
CA TYR A 373 2.52 -1.60 1.91
C TYR A 373 1.52 -1.50 3.06
N VAL A 374 0.23 -1.53 2.73
CA VAL A 374 -0.86 -1.27 3.67
C VAL A 374 -1.90 -2.39 3.60
N ALA A 375 -2.20 -2.96 4.75
CA ALA A 375 -3.37 -3.83 4.90
C ALA A 375 -4.64 -2.97 5.02
N ASP A 376 -5.41 -2.87 3.95
CA ASP A 376 -6.64 -2.08 3.86
C ASP A 376 -7.82 -2.94 4.32
N LEU A 377 -7.97 -3.06 5.64
CA LEU A 377 -8.72 -4.07 6.38
C LEU A 377 -10.12 -4.33 5.81
N ASN A 378 -10.97 -3.31 5.80
CA ASN A 378 -12.37 -3.46 5.41
C ASN A 378 -12.59 -3.40 3.89
N ASN A 379 -11.55 -3.07 3.12
CA ASN A 379 -11.55 -3.24 1.67
C ASN A 379 -11.06 -4.64 1.25
N HIS A 380 -10.54 -5.45 2.20
CA HIS A 380 -10.02 -6.79 1.93
C HIS A 380 -8.92 -6.78 0.88
N ARG A 381 -8.02 -5.76 0.93
CA ARG A 381 -6.97 -5.50 -0.06
C ARG A 381 -5.63 -5.20 0.57
N ILE A 382 -4.59 -5.44 -0.21
CA ILE A 382 -3.26 -4.94 0.07
C ILE A 382 -2.96 -3.82 -0.91
N ARG A 383 -2.61 -2.64 -0.35
CA ARG A 383 -2.34 -1.43 -1.11
C ARG A 383 -0.84 -1.11 -1.07
N LYS A 384 -0.34 -0.57 -2.15
CA LYS A 384 1.03 -0.10 -2.31
C LYS A 384 1.01 1.42 -2.44
N ILE A 385 1.89 2.11 -1.72
CA ILE A 385 2.11 3.55 -1.83
C ILE A 385 3.56 3.76 -2.23
N THR A 386 3.81 4.25 -3.43
CA THR A 386 5.16 4.53 -3.89
C THR A 386 5.77 5.74 -3.18
N ALA A 387 7.10 5.88 -3.18
CA ALA A 387 7.77 7.07 -2.65
C ALA A 387 7.32 8.37 -3.33
N ALA A 388 6.83 8.30 -4.58
CA ALA A 388 6.23 9.43 -5.30
C ALA A 388 4.79 9.74 -4.88
N GLY A 389 4.21 8.99 -3.92
CA GLY A 389 2.85 9.22 -3.43
C GLY A 389 1.75 8.66 -4.33
N LYS A 390 2.03 7.63 -5.14
CA LYS A 390 1.00 6.92 -5.91
C LYS A 390 0.49 5.72 -5.12
N VAL A 391 -0.82 5.63 -4.96
CA VAL A 391 -1.51 4.51 -4.31
C VAL A 391 -2.09 3.57 -5.35
N THR A 392 -1.79 2.29 -5.25
CA THR A 392 -2.32 1.23 -6.12
C THR A 392 -2.75 0.02 -5.31
N THR A 393 -3.70 -0.75 -5.83
CA THR A 393 -4.09 -2.05 -5.26
C THR A 393 -3.15 -3.12 -5.81
N MET A 394 -2.39 -3.80 -4.94
CA MET A 394 -1.56 -4.94 -5.32
C MET A 394 -2.38 -6.21 -5.50
N ALA A 395 -3.24 -6.49 -4.54
CA ALA A 395 -4.05 -7.71 -4.54
C ALA A 395 -5.28 -7.54 -3.65
N GLY A 396 -6.28 -8.38 -3.90
CA GLY A 396 -7.51 -8.44 -3.14
C GLY A 396 -8.67 -7.72 -3.82
N THR A 397 -9.87 -8.27 -3.63
CA THR A 397 -11.11 -7.76 -4.21
C THR A 397 -12.19 -7.62 -3.15
N THR A 398 -12.93 -8.67 -2.88
CA THR A 398 -13.98 -8.76 -1.87
C THR A 398 -13.56 -9.74 -0.77
N SER A 399 -14.24 -9.72 0.36
CA SER A 399 -14.02 -10.67 1.45
C SER A 399 -14.10 -12.12 0.97
N GLY A 400 -13.19 -12.96 1.45
CA GLY A 400 -13.17 -14.38 1.16
C GLY A 400 -11.75 -14.94 1.08
N TYR A 401 -11.63 -16.16 0.58
CA TYR A 401 -10.38 -16.85 0.34
C TYR A 401 -10.28 -17.25 -1.13
N ALA A 402 -9.24 -16.76 -1.79
CA ALA A 402 -8.82 -17.25 -3.11
C ALA A 402 -7.34 -16.92 -3.32
N ASP A 403 -6.58 -17.93 -3.75
CA ASP A 403 -5.23 -17.75 -4.33
C ASP A 403 -5.36 -17.43 -5.82
N GLY A 404 -4.29 -16.98 -6.47
CA GLY A 404 -4.23 -16.67 -7.89
C GLY A 404 -3.78 -15.24 -8.18
N PRO A 405 -4.07 -14.72 -9.39
CA PRO A 405 -3.68 -13.36 -9.77
C PRO A 405 -4.19 -12.32 -8.77
N GLY A 406 -3.38 -11.32 -8.46
CA GLY A 406 -3.70 -10.26 -7.49
C GLY A 406 -5.07 -9.61 -7.73
N ALA A 407 -5.42 -9.38 -8.99
CA ALA A 407 -6.69 -8.80 -9.42
C ALA A 407 -7.93 -9.68 -9.14
N SER A 408 -7.75 -10.97 -8.84
CA SER A 408 -8.85 -11.91 -8.54
C SER A 408 -8.70 -12.58 -7.17
N ALA A 409 -7.55 -12.45 -6.53
CA ALA A 409 -7.30 -12.99 -5.19
C ALA A 409 -8.25 -12.37 -4.17
N ARG A 410 -8.48 -13.12 -3.07
CA ARG A 410 -9.34 -12.66 -1.98
C ARG A 410 -8.64 -12.83 -0.64
N PHE A 411 -8.80 -11.83 0.19
CA PHE A 411 -8.47 -11.83 1.61
C PHE A 411 -9.72 -11.63 2.45
N SER A 412 -9.63 -11.92 3.73
CA SER A 412 -10.71 -11.63 4.66
C SER A 412 -10.16 -10.91 5.89
N GLN A 413 -10.33 -9.59 5.88
CA GLN A 413 -9.81 -8.68 6.90
C GLN A 413 -8.29 -8.85 7.10
N PRO A 414 -7.45 -8.57 6.08
CA PRO A 414 -6.01 -8.58 6.27
C PRO A 414 -5.63 -7.49 7.29
N THR A 415 -4.82 -7.85 8.28
CA THR A 415 -4.48 -6.94 9.39
C THR A 415 -3.04 -6.49 9.37
N ASP A 416 -2.15 -7.27 8.78
CA ASP A 416 -0.74 -6.91 8.78
C ASP A 416 -0.02 -7.37 7.53
N VAL A 417 1.09 -6.71 7.25
CA VAL A 417 1.95 -6.99 6.10
C VAL A 417 3.42 -6.87 6.50
N ALA A 418 4.23 -7.79 5.98
CA ALA A 418 5.69 -7.72 6.06
C ALA A 418 6.29 -7.92 4.68
N VAL A 419 7.39 -7.24 4.36
CA VAL A 419 8.09 -7.35 3.09
C VAL A 419 9.44 -8.04 3.30
N ASP A 420 9.75 -9.03 2.46
CA ASP A 420 11.05 -9.69 2.48
C ASP A 420 12.09 -8.91 1.63
N LYS A 421 13.35 -9.37 1.67
CA LYS A 421 14.45 -8.76 0.90
C LYS A 421 14.27 -8.80 -0.62
N ASP A 422 13.41 -9.67 -1.11
CA ASP A 422 13.12 -9.89 -2.54
C ASP A 422 11.86 -9.12 -2.99
N GLY A 423 11.22 -8.37 -2.08
CA GLY A 423 10.03 -7.56 -2.35
C GLY A 423 8.71 -8.35 -2.31
N ASN A 424 8.73 -9.61 -1.85
CA ASN A 424 7.50 -10.35 -1.62
C ASN A 424 6.80 -9.84 -0.36
N VAL A 425 5.48 -9.69 -0.43
CA VAL A 425 4.67 -9.18 0.68
C VAL A 425 3.89 -10.32 1.34
N TYR A 426 4.16 -10.52 2.62
CA TYR A 426 3.47 -11.52 3.44
C TYR A 426 2.34 -10.85 4.20
N VAL A 427 1.20 -11.55 4.28
CA VAL A 427 -0.07 -10.97 4.76
C VAL A 427 -0.66 -11.84 5.85
N ALA A 428 -0.98 -11.25 6.99
CA ALA A 428 -1.82 -11.86 8.01
C ALA A 428 -3.30 -11.80 7.55
N ASP A 429 -3.81 -12.91 7.03
CA ASP A 429 -5.18 -13.05 6.50
C ASP A 429 -6.10 -13.60 7.57
N VAL A 430 -6.46 -12.72 8.51
CA VAL A 430 -6.93 -13.03 9.87
C VAL A 430 -8.17 -13.93 9.87
N GLN A 431 -9.20 -13.58 9.13
CA GLN A 431 -10.45 -14.34 9.14
C GLN A 431 -10.37 -15.61 8.30
N ASN A 432 -9.35 -15.72 7.46
CA ASN A 432 -9.04 -16.95 6.73
C ASN A 432 -8.09 -17.87 7.52
N HIS A 433 -7.61 -17.45 8.69
CA HIS A 433 -6.70 -18.20 9.55
C HIS A 433 -5.45 -18.69 8.83
N ARG A 434 -4.87 -17.80 7.97
CA ARG A 434 -3.73 -18.10 7.10
C ARG A 434 -2.73 -16.96 7.08
N VAL A 435 -1.52 -17.29 6.71
CA VAL A 435 -0.52 -16.36 6.21
C VAL A 435 -0.46 -16.52 4.69
N ARG A 436 -0.58 -15.40 3.97
CA ARG A 436 -0.53 -15.39 2.49
C ARG A 436 0.75 -14.69 2.03
N VAL A 437 1.15 -14.93 0.80
CA VAL A 437 2.27 -14.22 0.18
C VAL A 437 1.87 -13.71 -1.20
N ILE A 438 2.27 -12.47 -1.50
CA ILE A 438 2.09 -11.79 -2.78
C ILE A 438 3.46 -11.68 -3.43
N ARG A 439 3.62 -12.19 -4.64
CA ARG A 439 4.84 -12.12 -5.44
C ARG A 439 4.57 -11.34 -6.72
N LYS A 440 5.53 -10.53 -7.13
CA LYS A 440 5.51 -9.89 -8.44
C LYS A 440 5.83 -10.94 -9.51
N LEU A 441 5.06 -10.92 -10.63
CA LEU A 441 5.26 -11.78 -11.81
C LEU A 441 6.28 -11.17 -12.77
#